data_59d7a6fa47031343ae4f8a8de8fe7ac9
#
_entry.id   59d7a6fa47031343ae4f8a8de8fe7ac9
#
_cell.length_a   1.000
_cell.length_b   1.000
_cell.length_c   1.000
_cell.angle_alpha   90.00
_cell.angle_beta   90.00
_cell.angle_gamma   90.00
#
_symmetry.space_group_name_H-M   'P 1'
#
loop_
_entity.id
_entity.type
_entity.pdbx_description
1 polymer ?
#
loop_
_entity_poly.entity_id
_entity_poly.type
_entity_poly.pdbx_seq_one_letter_code
_entity_poly.pdbx_strand_id
1 'polypeptide(L)'
;MAAVLTAGGAVAFAPAAHAEGAAGAEGTAGAEHYYIEIGGTGPTTNKDGCPNTTSSYDAANQAFGLGAAAIKVCYPASAGPLIGPSGGLVEPSGKVNPEALTSPTYDASVQLGIERGLKAAQDTHNAHPDAQLTITGYSQGAQAADEVLQKIAKGNTGIPRSQVDGMLYADPMQPDTGFGARVPKGLGIPGVASAPGAGPANFEGIPVRRFCIVGDPVCDLRSLTNAPGYFNIHWKYPESAIPKSLTRTGGNGVEWLNENGDPV
;
A
#
# COMPACT_ATOMS: atom_id res chain seq x y z
N MET A 1 -26.49 58.81 -76.77
CA MET A 1 -25.10 58.30 -76.83
C MET A 1 -24.77 57.78 -75.45
N ALA A 2 -24.84 56.48 -75.24
CA ALA A 2 -24.57 55.86 -73.96
C ALA A 2 -23.47 54.77 -74.19
N ALA A 3 -22.37 54.92 -73.49
CA ALA A 3 -21.28 53.96 -73.52
C ALA A 3 -21.45 52.97 -72.38
N VAL A 4 -21.50 51.69 -72.76
CA VAL A 4 -21.56 50.60 -71.78
C VAL A 4 -20.12 50.11 -71.52
N LEU A 5 -19.69 50.20 -70.26
CA LEU A 5 -18.45 49.57 -69.80
C LEU A 5 -18.77 48.25 -69.15
N THR A 6 -18.23 47.21 -69.71
CA THR A 6 -18.26 45.84 -69.14
C THR A 6 -17.05 45.64 -68.25
N ALA A 7 -17.29 45.41 -66.94
CA ALA A 7 -16.26 45.03 -66.00
C ALA A 7 -16.14 43.48 -65.98
N GLY A 8 -14.99 43.00 -66.41
CA GLY A 8 -14.63 41.58 -66.29
C GLY A 8 -14.12 41.29 -64.88
N GLY A 9 -14.86 40.43 -64.16
CA GLY A 9 -14.43 39.92 -62.87
C GLY A 9 -13.53 38.68 -63.04
N ALA A 10 -12.29 38.79 -62.62
CA ALA A 10 -11.39 37.67 -62.51
C ALA A 10 -11.69 36.89 -61.19
N VAL A 11 -12.12 35.68 -61.34
CA VAL A 11 -12.29 34.75 -60.21
C VAL A 11 -10.94 34.10 -59.91
N ALA A 12 -10.34 34.51 -58.81
CA ALA A 12 -9.14 33.89 -58.31
C ALA A 12 -9.52 32.57 -57.55
N PHE A 13 -9.11 31.43 -58.06
CA PHE A 13 -9.14 30.17 -57.34
C PHE A 13 -7.99 30.16 -56.35
N ALA A 14 -8.29 30.19 -55.05
CA ALA A 14 -7.33 29.84 -53.97
C ALA A 14 -7.15 28.31 -53.91
N PRO A 15 -5.93 27.80 -53.83
CA PRO A 15 -5.72 26.39 -53.60
C PRO A 15 -6.18 26.01 -52.19
N ALA A 16 -7.00 24.94 -52.12
CA ALA A 16 -7.38 24.34 -50.86
C ALA A 16 -6.09 23.77 -50.18
N ALA A 17 -5.70 24.34 -49.07
CA ALA A 17 -4.69 23.75 -48.20
C ALA A 17 -5.27 22.43 -47.64
N HIS A 18 -4.75 21.32 -48.07
CA HIS A 18 -4.96 20.03 -47.40
C HIS A 18 -4.33 20.17 -46.02
N ALA A 19 -5.17 20.26 -45.00
CA ALA A 19 -4.75 19.99 -43.62
C ALA A 19 -4.39 18.48 -43.59
N GLU A 20 -3.09 18.19 -43.64
CA GLU A 20 -2.57 16.91 -43.20
C GLU A 20 -2.94 16.79 -41.72
N GLY A 21 -3.91 15.90 -41.45
CA GLY A 21 -4.26 15.50 -40.12
C GLY A 21 -2.99 14.96 -39.45
N ALA A 22 -2.51 15.69 -38.45
CA ALA A 22 -1.58 15.15 -37.49
C ALA A 22 -2.28 13.90 -36.91
N ALA A 23 -1.84 12.73 -37.37
CA ALA A 23 -2.11 11.48 -36.68
C ALA A 23 -1.59 11.67 -35.26
N GLY A 24 -2.52 11.93 -34.35
CA GLY A 24 -2.23 11.92 -32.93
C GLY A 24 -1.60 10.56 -32.66
N ALA A 25 -0.36 10.57 -32.16
CA ALA A 25 0.21 9.40 -31.53
C ALA A 25 -0.80 9.00 -30.45
N GLU A 26 -1.57 7.95 -30.71
CA GLU A 26 -2.22 7.17 -29.66
C GLU A 26 -1.06 6.62 -28.84
N GLY A 27 -0.62 7.41 -27.84
CA GLY A 27 0.16 6.90 -26.76
C GLY A 27 -0.70 5.79 -26.19
N THR A 28 -0.22 4.56 -26.23
CA THR A 28 -0.75 3.47 -25.43
C THR A 28 -0.77 4.00 -24.00
N ALA A 29 -1.95 4.44 -23.55
CA ALA A 29 -2.15 4.76 -22.15
C ALA A 29 -1.74 3.48 -21.41
N GLY A 30 -0.58 3.53 -20.71
CA GLY A 30 -0.17 2.42 -19.87
C GLY A 30 -1.35 2.13 -18.95
N ALA A 31 -1.62 0.85 -18.69
CA ALA A 31 -2.69 0.48 -17.78
C ALA A 31 -2.54 1.30 -16.49
N GLU A 32 -3.64 1.85 -16.00
CA GLU A 32 -3.65 2.58 -14.74
C GLU A 32 -3.11 1.67 -13.63
N HIS A 33 -2.40 2.25 -12.66
CA HIS A 33 -1.80 1.51 -11.56
C HIS A 33 -2.25 2.10 -10.23
N TYR A 34 -2.88 1.30 -9.40
CA TYR A 34 -3.39 1.69 -8.08
C TYR A 34 -2.65 0.96 -6.97
N TYR A 35 -2.44 1.67 -5.87
CA TYR A 35 -1.78 1.16 -4.67
C TYR A 35 -2.81 1.06 -3.54
N ILE A 36 -3.12 -0.16 -3.11
CA ILE A 36 -4.03 -0.43 -1.98
C ILE A 36 -3.18 -0.43 -0.71
N GLU A 37 -3.21 0.65 0.05
CA GLU A 37 -2.29 0.94 1.14
C GLU A 37 -2.90 0.58 2.49
N ILE A 38 -2.32 -0.39 3.18
CA ILE A 38 -2.72 -0.81 4.53
C ILE A 38 -1.65 -0.37 5.51
N GLY A 39 -1.92 0.68 6.29
CA GLY A 39 -0.96 1.29 7.21
C GLY A 39 -0.66 0.41 8.44
N GLY A 40 0.42 0.74 9.16
CA GLY A 40 0.81 0.06 10.40
C GLY A 40 -0.01 0.49 11.62
N THR A 41 0.21 -0.20 12.76
CA THR A 41 -0.36 0.17 14.06
C THR A 41 0.11 1.57 14.47
N GLY A 42 -0.80 2.41 14.92
CA GLY A 42 -0.45 3.71 15.44
C GLY A 42 -1.50 4.78 15.16
N PRO A 43 -1.17 6.06 15.39
CA PRO A 43 -2.12 7.14 15.23
C PRO A 43 -2.68 7.17 13.81
N THR A 44 -3.90 6.72 13.69
CA THR A 44 -4.75 7.03 12.57
C THR A 44 -5.58 8.23 12.99
N THR A 45 -5.54 9.27 12.26
CA THR A 45 -5.79 10.62 12.74
C THR A 45 -7.24 11.04 12.80
N ASN A 46 -8.19 10.11 12.69
CA ASN A 46 -9.57 10.46 12.93
C ASN A 46 -10.32 9.47 13.81
N LYS A 47 -11.39 9.96 14.38
CA LYS A 47 -12.27 9.24 15.31
C LYS A 47 -12.93 7.99 14.72
N ASP A 48 -12.93 7.86 13.40
CA ASP A 48 -13.58 6.76 12.67
C ASP A 48 -12.60 5.65 12.31
N GLY A 49 -11.34 5.73 12.78
CA GLY A 49 -10.29 4.76 12.47
C GLY A 49 -9.86 4.80 10.99
N CYS A 50 -10.08 5.92 10.32
CA CYS A 50 -9.62 6.15 8.97
C CYS A 50 -8.41 7.09 8.97
N PRO A 51 -7.29 6.75 8.32
CA PRO A 51 -6.16 7.65 8.17
C PRO A 51 -6.51 8.75 7.15
N ASN A 52 -7.06 9.85 7.62
CA ASN A 52 -7.43 10.96 6.72
C ASN A 52 -6.27 11.86 6.36
N THR A 53 -5.31 11.99 7.25
CA THR A 53 -4.28 13.02 7.13
C THR A 53 -2.88 12.48 7.21
N THR A 54 -2.61 11.46 7.99
CA THR A 54 -1.31 10.80 8.07
C THR A 54 -1.45 9.31 7.85
N SER A 55 -0.64 8.76 6.98
CA SER A 55 -0.50 7.33 6.83
C SER A 55 0.97 6.96 6.71
N SER A 56 1.26 5.69 6.87
CA SER A 56 2.61 5.16 6.67
C SER A 56 3.17 5.42 5.27
N TYR A 57 2.32 5.83 4.33
CA TYR A 57 2.64 6.02 2.91
C TYR A 57 2.68 7.47 2.46
N ASP A 58 2.36 8.46 3.32
CA ASP A 58 2.21 9.85 2.90
C ASP A 58 3.49 10.43 2.28
N ALA A 59 4.66 10.12 2.85
CA ALA A 59 5.93 10.56 2.28
C ALA A 59 6.18 9.95 0.89
N ALA A 60 5.86 8.68 0.70
CA ALA A 60 5.99 7.99 -0.59
C ALA A 60 4.97 8.54 -1.61
N ASN A 61 3.72 8.72 -1.21
CA ASN A 61 2.66 9.25 -2.06
C ASN A 61 3.00 10.65 -2.58
N GLN A 62 3.59 11.48 -1.72
CA GLN A 62 4.09 12.80 -2.12
C GLN A 62 5.30 12.68 -3.05
N ALA A 63 6.28 11.83 -2.72
CA ALA A 63 7.50 11.67 -3.49
C ALA A 63 7.23 11.14 -4.92
N PHE A 64 6.26 10.24 -5.06
CA PHE A 64 5.90 9.64 -6.35
C PHE A 64 4.70 10.31 -7.04
N GLY A 65 4.05 11.29 -6.40
CA GLY A 65 2.91 12.00 -6.99
C GLY A 65 1.69 11.12 -7.23
N LEU A 66 1.46 10.10 -6.39
CA LEU A 66 0.44 9.07 -6.65
C LEU A 66 -0.99 9.61 -6.64
N GLY A 67 -1.28 10.63 -5.85
CA GLY A 67 -2.60 11.28 -5.84
C GLY A 67 -3.76 10.30 -5.65
N ALA A 68 -4.68 10.27 -6.61
CA ALA A 68 -5.85 9.38 -6.58
C ALA A 68 -5.51 7.89 -6.80
N ALA A 69 -4.30 7.56 -7.24
CA ALA A 69 -3.85 6.18 -7.38
C ALA A 69 -3.50 5.52 -6.03
N ALA A 70 -3.31 6.32 -4.98
CA ALA A 70 -3.10 5.84 -3.62
C ALA A 70 -4.44 5.63 -2.90
N ILE A 71 -4.84 4.39 -2.74
CA ILE A 71 -6.09 3.99 -2.08
C ILE A 71 -5.79 3.61 -0.63
N LYS A 72 -5.98 4.53 0.29
CA LYS A 72 -5.75 4.31 1.73
C LYS A 72 -6.86 3.45 2.33
N VAL A 73 -6.50 2.31 2.89
CA VAL A 73 -7.45 1.40 3.54
C VAL A 73 -7.79 1.92 4.94
N CYS A 74 -9.05 2.24 5.12
CA CYS A 74 -9.58 2.68 6.41
C CYS A 74 -9.84 1.47 7.32
N TYR A 75 -9.06 1.31 8.39
CA TYR A 75 -9.27 0.29 9.42
C TYR A 75 -8.71 0.80 10.77
N PRO A 76 -9.03 0.16 11.91
CA PRO A 76 -8.64 0.70 13.21
C PRO A 76 -7.12 0.88 13.41
N ALA A 77 -6.30 0.03 12.81
CA ALA A 77 -4.83 0.00 13.00
C ALA A 77 -4.44 0.04 14.50
N SER A 78 -5.20 -0.65 15.32
CA SER A 78 -5.11 -0.62 16.78
C SER A 78 -4.56 -1.93 17.35
N ALA A 79 -4.10 -1.87 18.59
CA ALA A 79 -3.73 -3.01 19.42
C ALA A 79 -4.29 -2.76 20.84
N GLY A 80 -5.63 -2.67 20.94
CA GLY A 80 -6.31 -2.47 22.22
C GLY A 80 -6.02 -3.59 23.21
N PRO A 81 -5.91 -3.25 24.51
CA PRO A 81 -6.10 -1.93 25.12
C PRO A 81 -4.87 -1.03 25.15
N LEU A 82 -3.76 -1.39 24.47
CA LEU A 82 -2.47 -0.67 24.57
C LEU A 82 -2.32 0.47 23.57
N ILE A 83 -2.86 0.29 22.35
CA ILE A 83 -2.75 1.25 21.25
C ILE A 83 -4.11 1.39 20.60
N GLY A 84 -4.67 2.59 20.63
CA GLY A 84 -5.87 2.97 19.90
C GLY A 84 -5.58 3.70 18.60
N PRO A 85 -6.62 4.06 17.83
CA PRO A 85 -6.46 4.80 16.58
C PRO A 85 -5.79 6.17 16.74
N SER A 86 -5.92 6.79 17.90
CA SER A 86 -5.32 8.10 18.21
C SER A 86 -3.96 8.00 18.95
N GLY A 87 -3.49 6.79 19.23
CA GLY A 87 -2.19 6.56 19.89
C GLY A 87 -2.22 5.59 21.06
N GLY A 88 -1.10 5.55 21.81
CA GLY A 88 -0.93 4.66 22.96
C GLY A 88 -1.86 5.00 24.13
N LEU A 89 -2.12 4.00 24.99
CA LEU A 89 -2.88 4.18 26.23
C LEU A 89 -2.27 5.25 27.13
N VAL A 90 -0.94 5.32 27.17
CA VAL A 90 -0.21 6.36 27.89
C VAL A 90 0.57 7.17 26.84
N GLU A 91 0.23 8.44 26.74
CA GLU A 91 0.93 9.40 25.89
C GLU A 91 2.31 9.75 26.46
N PRO A 92 3.27 10.23 25.66
CA PRO A 92 4.56 10.72 26.16
C PRO A 92 4.45 11.82 27.21
N SER A 93 3.33 12.56 27.22
CA SER A 93 2.99 13.57 28.24
C SER A 93 2.58 12.96 29.60
N GLY A 94 2.41 11.62 29.68
CA GLY A 94 1.85 10.92 30.82
C GLY A 94 0.30 10.94 30.87
N LYS A 95 -0.36 11.56 29.92
CA LYS A 95 -1.83 11.56 29.83
C LYS A 95 -2.34 10.19 29.39
N VAL A 96 -3.42 9.75 30.00
CA VAL A 96 -4.10 8.50 29.62
C VAL A 96 -5.04 8.79 28.43
N ASN A 97 -4.92 7.97 27.40
CA ASN A 97 -5.83 7.96 26.23
C ASN A 97 -6.89 6.87 26.41
N PRO A 98 -8.11 7.21 26.87
CA PRO A 98 -9.14 6.22 27.15
C PRO A 98 -9.66 5.50 25.89
N GLU A 99 -9.48 6.06 24.71
CA GLU A 99 -9.88 5.43 23.46
C GLU A 99 -9.14 4.10 23.23
N ALA A 100 -7.87 4.00 23.66
CA ALA A 100 -7.10 2.77 23.54
C ALA A 100 -7.75 1.60 24.30
N LEU A 101 -8.40 1.88 25.45
CA LEU A 101 -9.05 0.84 26.28
C LEU A 101 -10.23 0.15 25.58
N THR A 102 -10.93 0.87 24.70
CA THR A 102 -12.10 0.38 23.98
C THR A 102 -11.81 0.02 22.52
N SER A 103 -10.58 0.22 22.09
CA SER A 103 -10.17 -0.07 20.72
C SER A 103 -10.13 -1.58 20.44
N PRO A 104 -10.37 -2.00 19.20
CA PRO A 104 -10.19 -3.39 18.80
C PRO A 104 -8.79 -3.91 19.17
N THR A 105 -8.73 -5.16 19.57
CA THR A 105 -7.44 -5.86 19.78
C THR A 105 -6.66 -5.90 18.46
N TYR A 106 -5.36 -6.22 18.55
CA TYR A 106 -4.52 -6.37 17.34
C TYR A 106 -5.16 -7.35 16.35
N ASP A 107 -5.54 -8.55 16.81
CA ASP A 107 -6.12 -9.58 15.95
C ASP A 107 -7.44 -9.13 15.30
N ALA A 108 -8.32 -8.48 16.06
CA ALA A 108 -9.57 -7.94 15.53
C ALA A 108 -9.31 -6.80 14.52
N SER A 109 -8.34 -5.95 14.78
CA SER A 109 -7.93 -4.87 13.88
C SER A 109 -7.36 -5.43 12.57
N VAL A 110 -6.50 -6.46 12.64
CA VAL A 110 -5.98 -7.15 11.45
C VAL A 110 -7.12 -7.72 10.61
N GLN A 111 -8.10 -8.39 11.21
CA GLN A 111 -9.24 -8.94 10.46
C GLN A 111 -10.01 -7.85 9.71
N LEU A 112 -10.26 -6.70 10.36
CA LEU A 112 -10.86 -5.55 9.69
C LEU A 112 -9.97 -4.98 8.58
N GLY A 113 -8.65 -4.98 8.77
CA GLY A 113 -7.67 -4.60 7.74
C GLY A 113 -7.74 -5.51 6.51
N ILE A 114 -7.85 -6.82 6.72
CA ILE A 114 -7.99 -7.81 5.64
C ILE A 114 -9.31 -7.61 4.89
N GLU A 115 -10.43 -7.49 5.60
CA GLU A 115 -11.75 -7.32 4.98
C GLU A 115 -11.82 -6.04 4.14
N ARG A 116 -11.38 -4.93 4.72
CA ARG A 116 -11.43 -3.62 4.07
C ARG A 116 -10.38 -3.49 2.97
N GLY A 117 -9.19 -4.07 3.14
CA GLY A 117 -8.16 -4.13 2.11
C GLY A 117 -8.60 -4.92 0.88
N LEU A 118 -9.20 -6.11 1.09
CA LEU A 118 -9.76 -6.90 0.01
C LEU A 118 -10.91 -6.15 -0.69
N LYS A 119 -11.80 -5.53 0.09
CA LYS A 119 -12.90 -4.73 -0.48
C LYS A 119 -12.37 -3.57 -1.31
N ALA A 120 -11.37 -2.83 -0.83
CA ALA A 120 -10.76 -1.73 -1.57
C ALA A 120 -10.14 -2.22 -2.89
N ALA A 121 -9.44 -3.35 -2.87
CA ALA A 121 -8.89 -3.96 -4.08
C ALA A 121 -9.99 -4.36 -5.08
N GLN A 122 -11.08 -4.98 -4.61
CA GLN A 122 -12.22 -5.36 -5.45
C GLN A 122 -12.96 -4.14 -6.01
N ASP A 123 -13.22 -3.13 -5.19
CA ASP A 123 -13.90 -1.90 -5.63
C ASP A 123 -13.05 -1.18 -6.71
N THR A 124 -11.73 -1.12 -6.52
CA THR A 124 -10.81 -0.51 -7.48
C THR A 124 -10.77 -1.32 -8.78
N HIS A 125 -10.64 -2.65 -8.71
CA HIS A 125 -10.68 -3.51 -9.90
C HIS A 125 -12.01 -3.39 -10.66
N ASN A 126 -13.14 -3.34 -9.95
CA ASN A 126 -14.46 -3.20 -10.60
C ASN A 126 -14.62 -1.84 -11.29
N ALA A 127 -14.03 -0.78 -10.74
CA ALA A 127 -14.04 0.55 -11.36
C ALA A 127 -13.02 0.68 -12.51
N HIS A 128 -11.92 -0.06 -12.44
CA HIS A 128 -10.78 -0.02 -13.36
C HIS A 128 -10.33 -1.45 -13.71
N PRO A 129 -11.10 -2.19 -14.53
CA PRO A 129 -10.89 -3.63 -14.74
C PRO A 129 -9.57 -4.00 -15.42
N ASP A 130 -8.94 -3.08 -16.13
CA ASP A 130 -7.66 -3.28 -16.80
C ASP A 130 -6.45 -2.76 -16.01
N ALA A 131 -6.68 -2.18 -14.83
CA ALA A 131 -5.63 -1.58 -14.00
C ALA A 131 -4.73 -2.65 -13.34
N GLN A 132 -3.49 -2.26 -13.07
CA GLN A 132 -2.59 -2.99 -12.18
C GLN A 132 -2.85 -2.56 -10.72
N LEU A 133 -2.82 -3.50 -9.81
CA LEU A 133 -3.03 -3.28 -8.38
C LEU A 133 -1.80 -3.72 -7.59
N THR A 134 -1.19 -2.81 -6.86
CA THR A 134 -0.22 -3.17 -5.82
C THR A 134 -0.91 -3.23 -4.46
N ILE A 135 -0.96 -4.41 -3.85
CA ILE A 135 -1.40 -4.56 -2.46
C ILE A 135 -0.19 -4.32 -1.57
N THR A 136 -0.23 -3.25 -0.81
CA THR A 136 0.92 -2.89 0.04
C THR A 136 0.52 -2.74 1.50
N GLY A 137 1.41 -3.17 2.38
CA GLY A 137 1.18 -3.11 3.83
C GLY A 137 2.46 -2.83 4.60
N TYR A 138 2.30 -2.17 5.75
CA TYR A 138 3.39 -1.94 6.70
C TYR A 138 3.03 -2.48 8.08
N SER A 139 3.92 -3.26 8.72
CA SER A 139 3.75 -3.76 10.09
C SER A 139 2.43 -4.57 10.23
N GLN A 140 1.50 -4.18 11.08
CA GLN A 140 0.15 -4.76 11.17
C GLN A 140 -0.55 -4.77 9.80
N GLY A 141 -0.39 -3.70 9.04
CA GLY A 141 -0.91 -3.61 7.67
C GLY A 141 -0.23 -4.57 6.71
N ALA A 142 1.05 -4.93 6.93
CA ALA A 142 1.73 -5.95 6.13
C ALA A 142 1.14 -7.33 6.38
N GLN A 143 0.82 -7.67 7.63
CA GLN A 143 0.07 -8.89 7.93
C GLN A 143 -1.28 -8.93 7.21
N ALA A 144 -2.02 -7.83 7.24
CA ALA A 144 -3.31 -7.76 6.55
C ALA A 144 -3.13 -7.85 5.03
N ALA A 145 -2.14 -7.18 4.45
CA ALA A 145 -1.83 -7.23 3.02
C ALA A 145 -1.39 -8.62 2.56
N ASP A 146 -0.55 -9.31 3.35
CA ASP A 146 -0.13 -10.70 3.09
C ASP A 146 -1.36 -11.61 2.98
N GLU A 147 -2.30 -11.51 3.91
CA GLU A 147 -3.54 -12.30 3.89
C GLU A 147 -4.49 -11.91 2.75
N VAL A 148 -4.56 -10.63 2.36
CA VAL A 148 -5.30 -10.19 1.15
C VAL A 148 -4.70 -10.82 -0.09
N LEU A 149 -3.37 -10.77 -0.24
CA LEU A 149 -2.65 -11.41 -1.35
C LEU A 149 -2.89 -12.92 -1.40
N GLN A 150 -2.88 -13.61 -0.24
CA GLN A 150 -3.22 -15.03 -0.18
C GLN A 150 -4.66 -15.32 -0.65
N LYS A 151 -5.62 -14.45 -0.31
CA LYS A 151 -7.02 -14.59 -0.76
C LYS A 151 -7.13 -14.40 -2.27
N ILE A 152 -6.45 -13.41 -2.84
CA ILE A 152 -6.41 -13.19 -4.29
C ILE A 152 -5.71 -14.36 -4.99
N ALA A 153 -4.60 -14.85 -4.43
CA ALA A 153 -3.86 -16.00 -4.94
C ALA A 153 -4.72 -17.28 -5.01
N LYS A 154 -5.63 -17.48 -4.07
CA LYS A 154 -6.58 -18.60 -4.09
C LYS A 154 -7.66 -18.49 -5.19
N GLY A 155 -7.79 -17.35 -5.86
CA GLY A 155 -8.63 -17.20 -7.05
C GLY A 155 -10.12 -16.93 -6.82
N ASN A 156 -10.57 -16.70 -5.58
CA ASN A 156 -12.00 -16.55 -5.25
C ASN A 156 -12.45 -15.10 -5.06
N THR A 157 -11.67 -14.12 -5.56
CA THR A 157 -11.91 -12.69 -5.30
C THR A 157 -12.45 -11.92 -6.51
N GLY A 158 -12.42 -12.51 -7.70
CA GLY A 158 -12.76 -11.85 -8.95
C GLY A 158 -11.60 -11.03 -9.55
N ILE A 159 -10.50 -10.84 -8.83
CA ILE A 159 -9.34 -10.08 -9.30
C ILE A 159 -8.35 -11.04 -9.98
N PRO A 160 -7.95 -10.81 -11.25
CA PRO A 160 -6.95 -11.63 -11.93
C PRO A 160 -5.57 -11.51 -11.27
N ARG A 161 -4.91 -12.64 -11.01
CA ARG A 161 -3.55 -12.65 -10.42
C ARG A 161 -2.53 -11.87 -11.25
N SER A 162 -2.68 -11.87 -12.58
CA SER A 162 -1.79 -11.16 -13.51
C SER A 162 -1.85 -9.63 -13.39
N GLN A 163 -2.87 -9.12 -12.72
CA GLN A 163 -3.05 -7.69 -12.47
C GLN A 163 -2.64 -7.27 -11.05
N VAL A 164 -2.05 -8.19 -10.27
CA VAL A 164 -1.73 -7.92 -8.87
C VAL A 164 -0.27 -8.19 -8.59
N ASP A 165 0.33 -7.33 -7.82
CA ASP A 165 1.58 -7.56 -7.11
C ASP A 165 1.49 -7.15 -5.63
N GLY A 166 2.51 -7.48 -4.84
CA GLY A 166 2.56 -7.19 -3.42
C GLY A 166 3.85 -6.53 -2.99
N MET A 167 3.73 -5.59 -2.05
CA MET A 167 4.87 -4.94 -1.38
C MET A 167 4.64 -4.89 0.13
N LEU A 168 5.39 -5.69 0.88
CA LEU A 168 5.18 -5.89 2.31
C LEU A 168 6.39 -5.34 3.09
N TYR A 169 6.13 -4.37 3.96
CA TYR A 169 7.14 -3.69 4.77
C TYR A 169 7.05 -4.14 6.23
N ALA A 170 8.15 -4.60 6.81
CA ALA A 170 8.17 -5.15 8.16
C ALA A 170 7.07 -6.20 8.36
N ASP A 171 7.00 -7.19 7.48
CA ASP A 171 5.96 -8.20 7.51
C ASP A 171 6.16 -9.18 8.68
N PRO A 172 5.26 -9.22 9.68
CA PRO A 172 5.36 -10.18 10.77
C PRO A 172 5.19 -11.63 10.31
N MET A 173 4.60 -11.86 9.13
CA MET A 173 4.44 -13.18 8.53
C MET A 173 5.62 -13.58 7.61
N GLN A 174 6.68 -12.76 7.54
CA GLN A 174 7.84 -13.08 6.70
C GLN A 174 8.35 -14.49 6.99
N PRO A 175 8.47 -15.36 5.96
CA PRO A 175 8.96 -16.72 6.12
C PRO A 175 10.34 -16.77 6.82
N ASP A 176 10.55 -17.77 7.65
CA ASP A 176 11.79 -18.09 8.36
C ASP A 176 12.24 -17.07 9.42
N THR A 177 11.99 -15.77 9.25
CA THR A 177 12.59 -14.73 10.09
C THR A 177 11.59 -13.81 10.78
N GLY A 178 10.38 -13.68 10.27
CA GLY A 178 9.34 -12.85 10.86
C GLY A 178 8.87 -13.37 12.21
N PHE A 179 8.26 -12.49 13.00
CA PHE A 179 7.69 -12.82 14.30
C PHE A 179 6.78 -14.07 14.23
N GLY A 180 5.91 -14.13 13.23
CA GLY A 180 5.01 -15.26 13.03
C GLY A 180 5.70 -16.58 12.69
N ALA A 181 6.89 -16.54 12.08
CA ALA A 181 7.67 -17.74 11.80
C ALA A 181 8.48 -18.23 13.02
N ARG A 182 8.80 -17.34 13.94
CA ARG A 182 9.69 -17.60 15.09
C ARG A 182 8.92 -17.83 16.39
N VAL A 183 7.67 -17.43 16.46
CA VAL A 183 6.79 -17.62 17.61
C VAL A 183 5.68 -18.60 17.24
N PRO A 184 5.36 -19.59 18.08
CA PRO A 184 4.28 -20.54 17.81
C PRO A 184 2.97 -19.81 17.49
N LYS A 185 2.29 -20.22 16.42
CA LYS A 185 1.01 -19.63 16.00
C LYS A 185 0.00 -19.64 17.16
N GLY A 186 -0.66 -18.51 17.38
CA GLY A 186 -1.63 -18.30 18.45
C GLY A 186 -1.02 -17.95 19.80
N LEU A 187 0.31 -18.05 19.97
CA LEU A 187 0.97 -17.59 21.19
C LEU A 187 1.09 -16.05 21.16
N GLY A 188 0.82 -15.41 22.29
CA GLY A 188 0.87 -13.96 22.38
C GLY A 188 0.44 -13.44 23.73
N ILE A 189 0.02 -12.17 23.76
CA ILE A 189 -0.56 -11.53 24.95
C ILE A 189 -2.08 -11.70 24.88
N PRO A 190 -2.69 -12.49 25.79
CA PRO A 190 -4.13 -12.73 25.75
C PRO A 190 -4.93 -11.44 25.73
N GLY A 191 -5.88 -11.33 24.79
CA GLY A 191 -6.74 -10.17 24.61
C GLY A 191 -6.07 -8.96 23.94
N VAL A 192 -4.82 -9.08 23.49
CA VAL A 192 -4.10 -8.01 22.80
C VAL A 192 -3.68 -8.44 21.39
N ALA A 193 -2.79 -9.44 21.29
CA ALA A 193 -2.27 -9.90 20.01
C ALA A 193 -1.81 -11.35 20.08
N SER A 194 -2.00 -12.11 19.00
CA SER A 194 -1.49 -13.47 18.82
C SER A 194 -0.56 -13.57 17.62
N ALA A 195 0.43 -14.47 17.69
CA ALA A 195 1.34 -14.72 16.58
C ALA A 195 0.57 -15.31 15.37
N PRO A 196 0.68 -14.71 14.17
CA PRO A 196 -0.12 -15.11 13.01
C PRO A 196 0.31 -16.46 12.42
N GLY A 197 1.54 -16.90 12.69
CA GLY A 197 2.23 -17.94 11.95
C GLY A 197 3.01 -17.37 10.76
N ALA A 198 3.82 -18.20 10.11
CA ALA A 198 4.54 -17.82 8.90
C ALA A 198 3.56 -17.66 7.73
N GLY A 199 3.77 -16.64 6.92
CA GLY A 199 3.15 -16.49 5.62
C GLY A 199 3.76 -17.43 4.55
N PRO A 200 3.18 -17.48 3.36
CA PRO A 200 3.69 -18.30 2.27
C PRO A 200 5.00 -17.74 1.71
N ALA A 201 5.88 -18.61 1.23
CA ALA A 201 7.08 -18.20 0.52
C ALA A 201 6.76 -17.67 -0.90
N ASN A 202 5.63 -18.04 -1.48
CA ASN A 202 5.14 -17.56 -2.78
C ASN A 202 3.61 -17.46 -2.76
N PHE A 203 3.06 -16.69 -3.72
CA PHE A 203 1.65 -16.35 -3.79
C PHE A 203 1.02 -16.81 -5.12
N GLU A 204 1.25 -18.09 -5.48
CA GLU A 204 0.61 -18.72 -6.65
C GLU A 204 0.79 -17.92 -7.96
N GLY A 205 1.97 -17.33 -8.15
CA GLY A 205 2.32 -16.55 -9.33
C GLY A 205 2.11 -15.04 -9.21
N ILE A 206 1.52 -14.54 -8.12
CA ILE A 206 1.52 -13.10 -7.82
C ILE A 206 2.94 -12.72 -7.35
N PRO A 207 3.62 -11.75 -8.00
CA PRO A 207 4.89 -11.24 -7.52
C PRO A 207 4.73 -10.55 -6.18
N VAL A 208 5.47 -10.96 -5.15
CA VAL A 208 5.44 -10.32 -3.83
C VAL A 208 6.86 -10.10 -3.32
N ARG A 209 7.18 -8.84 -3.06
CA ARG A 209 8.43 -8.43 -2.44
C ARG A 209 8.21 -8.02 -1.00
N ARG A 210 9.04 -8.56 -0.11
CA ARG A 210 9.08 -8.18 1.30
C ARG A 210 10.31 -7.32 1.56
N PHE A 211 10.14 -6.24 2.30
CA PHE A 211 11.21 -5.32 2.69
C PHE A 211 11.41 -5.39 4.19
N CYS A 212 12.60 -5.79 4.60
CA CYS A 212 12.95 -5.92 6.01
C CYS A 212 14.22 -5.14 6.35
N ILE A 213 14.12 -4.15 7.24
CA ILE A 213 15.29 -3.50 7.81
C ILE A 213 15.95 -4.46 8.80
N VAL A 214 17.23 -4.74 8.59
CA VAL A 214 17.99 -5.67 9.44
C VAL A 214 17.89 -5.24 10.91
N GLY A 215 17.52 -6.18 11.77
CA GLY A 215 17.36 -5.94 13.22
C GLY A 215 15.95 -5.50 13.64
N ASP A 216 15.00 -5.31 12.71
CA ASP A 216 13.60 -5.10 13.06
C ASP A 216 12.95 -6.44 13.48
N PRO A 217 12.59 -6.63 14.78
CA PRO A 217 12.09 -7.93 15.25
C PRO A 217 10.75 -8.36 14.64
N VAL A 218 10.03 -7.46 13.99
CA VAL A 218 8.76 -7.80 13.34
C VAL A 218 9.00 -8.71 12.13
N CYS A 219 10.00 -8.41 11.31
CA CYS A 219 10.37 -9.22 10.13
C CYS A 219 11.72 -9.94 10.27
N ASP A 220 12.57 -9.54 11.22
CA ASP A 220 13.89 -10.12 11.50
C ASP A 220 14.03 -10.56 12.97
N LEU A 221 13.31 -11.58 13.38
CA LEU A 221 13.45 -12.20 14.70
C LEU A 221 14.39 -13.43 14.67
N ARG A 222 15.48 -13.36 13.87
CA ARG A 222 16.52 -14.39 13.86
C ARG A 222 17.25 -14.50 15.20
N SER A 223 17.28 -13.42 15.97
CA SER A 223 17.83 -13.37 17.32
C SER A 223 16.93 -12.55 18.25
N LEU A 224 16.82 -12.98 19.50
CA LEU A 224 16.15 -12.20 20.56
C LEU A 224 16.87 -10.87 20.84
N THR A 225 18.16 -10.75 20.47
CA THR A 225 18.90 -9.49 20.56
C THR A 225 18.34 -8.40 19.64
N ASN A 226 17.51 -8.76 18.67
CA ASN A 226 16.82 -7.81 17.78
C ASN A 226 15.60 -7.15 18.46
N ALA A 227 15.11 -7.68 19.59
CA ALA A 227 13.91 -7.15 20.25
C ALA A 227 13.92 -5.63 20.51
N PRO A 228 15.03 -4.99 20.92
CA PRO A 228 15.10 -3.54 21.06
C PRO A 228 14.89 -2.77 19.75
N GLY A 229 15.11 -3.41 18.60
CA GLY A 229 14.91 -2.83 17.26
C GLY A 229 13.46 -2.37 17.02
N TYR A 230 12.49 -2.93 17.77
CA TYR A 230 11.12 -2.45 17.70
C TYR A 230 11.00 -0.96 18.02
N PHE A 231 11.76 -0.47 18.99
CA PHE A 231 11.71 0.93 19.40
C PHE A 231 12.60 1.86 18.57
N ASN A 232 13.62 1.32 17.90
CA ASN A 232 14.65 2.14 17.24
C ASN A 232 14.61 2.01 15.71
N ILE A 233 14.17 0.87 15.16
CA ILE A 233 14.27 0.51 13.75
C ILE A 233 12.88 0.44 13.12
N HIS A 234 11.92 -0.20 13.80
CA HIS A 234 10.60 -0.51 13.24
C HIS A 234 9.85 0.73 12.72
N TRP A 235 10.02 1.88 13.30
CA TRP A 235 9.33 3.12 12.93
C TRP A 235 9.96 3.89 11.76
N LYS A 236 11.05 3.38 11.18
CA LYS A 236 11.79 4.08 10.11
C LYS A 236 11.21 3.87 8.71
N TYR A 237 10.44 2.82 8.47
CA TYR A 237 9.94 2.48 7.14
C TYR A 237 9.18 3.61 6.44
N PRO A 238 8.26 4.35 7.11
CA PRO A 238 7.52 5.41 6.45
C PRO A 238 8.38 6.53 5.87
N GLU A 239 9.55 6.78 6.47
CA GLU A 239 10.46 7.85 6.05
C GLU A 239 11.68 7.34 5.26
N SER A 240 11.94 6.04 5.27
CA SER A 240 13.13 5.46 4.63
C SER A 240 12.80 4.46 3.53
N ALA A 241 12.32 3.28 3.87
CA ALA A 241 12.14 2.17 2.93
C ALA A 241 10.97 2.40 1.95
N ILE A 242 9.80 2.82 2.46
CA ILE A 242 8.60 3.00 1.63
C ILE A 242 8.81 4.07 0.56
N PRO A 243 9.31 5.29 0.87
CA PRO A 243 9.55 6.33 -0.15
C PRO A 243 10.61 5.97 -1.19
N LYS A 244 11.46 4.98 -0.92
CA LYS A 244 12.50 4.54 -1.87
C LYS A 244 12.08 3.38 -2.75
N SER A 245 11.00 2.68 -2.40
CA SER A 245 10.71 1.39 -3.04
C SER A 245 9.27 1.19 -3.50
N LEU A 246 8.29 1.98 -3.05
CA LEU A 246 6.86 1.74 -3.29
C LEU A 246 6.50 1.53 -4.77
N THR A 247 7.19 2.17 -5.69
CA THR A 247 6.97 2.01 -7.14
C THR A 247 7.83 0.92 -7.79
N ARG A 248 8.67 0.21 -7.01
CA ARG A 248 9.53 -0.89 -7.50
C ARG A 248 8.78 -2.22 -7.49
N THR A 249 7.63 -2.26 -8.12
CA THR A 249 6.68 -3.38 -8.14
C THR A 249 7.18 -4.58 -8.97
N GLY A 250 6.45 -5.70 -8.94
CA GLY A 250 6.71 -6.87 -9.79
C GLY A 250 7.89 -7.76 -9.38
N GLY A 251 8.49 -7.56 -8.20
CA GLY A 251 9.58 -8.38 -7.68
C GLY A 251 9.14 -9.46 -6.70
N ASN A 252 9.97 -10.48 -6.48
CA ASN A 252 9.72 -11.57 -5.53
C ASN A 252 10.82 -11.66 -4.47
N GLY A 253 10.45 -12.24 -3.31
CA GLY A 253 11.39 -12.56 -2.23
C GLY A 253 11.58 -11.45 -1.21
N VAL A 254 12.63 -11.60 -0.39
CA VAL A 254 12.96 -10.66 0.69
C VAL A 254 14.10 -9.76 0.25
N GLU A 255 13.92 -8.46 0.36
CA GLU A 255 14.95 -7.45 0.23
C GLU A 255 15.33 -6.95 1.63
N TRP A 256 16.59 -7.21 2.01
CA TRP A 256 17.14 -6.75 3.28
C TRP A 256 17.66 -5.32 3.13
N LEU A 257 17.31 -4.48 4.09
CA LEU A 257 17.61 -3.05 4.05
C LEU A 257 18.41 -2.62 5.28
N ASN A 258 19.21 -1.56 5.14
CA ASN A 258 19.71 -0.81 6.28
C ASN A 258 18.62 0.16 6.82
N GLU A 259 18.94 0.86 7.91
CA GLU A 259 18.01 1.81 8.54
C GLU A 259 17.63 3.00 7.65
N ASN A 260 18.41 3.29 6.63
CA ASN A 260 18.11 4.35 5.66
C ASN A 260 17.22 3.85 4.52
N GLY A 261 16.85 2.57 4.51
CA GLY A 261 16.05 1.96 3.46
C GLY A 261 16.84 1.57 2.19
N ASP A 262 18.16 1.48 2.28
CA ASP A 262 19.01 1.03 1.17
C ASP A 262 19.29 -0.47 1.29
N PRO A 263 19.38 -1.22 0.17
CA PRO A 263 19.72 -2.64 0.18
C PRO A 263 21.08 -2.93 0.85
N VAL A 264 21.18 -4.07 1.56
CA VAL A 264 22.41 -4.56 2.21
C VAL A 264 22.86 -5.89 1.65
#